data_8087674f8de13cd41c8cdcb29d4bb161
#
_entry.id   8087674f8de13cd41c8cdcb29d4bb161
#
_cell.length_a   1.000
_cell.length_b   1.000
_cell.length_c   1.000
_cell.angle_alpha   90.00
_cell.angle_beta   90.00
_cell.angle_gamma   90.00
#
_symmetry.space_group_name_H-M   'P 1'
#
loop_
_entity.id
_entity.type
_entity.pdbx_description
1 polymer ?
#
loop_
_entity_poly.entity_id
_entity_poly.type
_entity_poly.pdbx_seq_one_letter_code
_entity_poly.pdbx_strand_id
1 'polypeptide(L)'
;MAVTGLAEPQSWNKRPVQASFFTLRAAAEKLLRRFGTDPLALDAEPLQSDLFGEGISLRLNGRELLQIGVVAPRIRRMFDLKQEVYFLEMPFDQLVRATRKQRIAAEEPSRFPEVRRDLALLVDRDVTFAALRRIAFAAEKKLLRNVTLFDVYEGDKLPEGKKSYALSFVLEDRTRTLDERTIERAMANLTARFEQQAGAQVRA
;
A
#
# COMPACT_ATOMS: atom_id res chain seq x y z
N MET A 1 -19.65 2.94 4.44
CA MET A 1 -19.70 1.47 4.21
C MET A 1 -19.32 0.75 5.48
N ALA A 2 -20.05 -0.29 5.86
CA ALA A 2 -19.70 -1.11 7.03
C ALA A 2 -19.66 -2.58 6.63
N VAL A 3 -18.77 -3.36 7.27
CA VAL A 3 -18.71 -4.81 7.13
C VAL A 3 -18.50 -5.44 8.51
N THR A 4 -19.11 -6.60 8.70
CA THR A 4 -19.00 -7.42 9.91
C THR A 4 -19.27 -8.89 9.57
N GLY A 5 -18.88 -9.81 10.43
CA GLY A 5 -19.11 -11.23 10.23
C GLY A 5 -18.28 -11.83 9.11
N LEU A 6 -18.90 -12.51 8.16
CA LEU A 6 -18.21 -13.19 7.06
C LEU A 6 -18.12 -12.30 5.82
N ALA A 7 -16.91 -12.10 5.31
CA ALA A 7 -16.68 -11.49 4.01
C ALA A 7 -17.00 -12.46 2.86
N GLU A 8 -16.64 -13.74 3.04
CA GLU A 8 -16.98 -14.83 2.12
C GLU A 8 -17.67 -15.95 2.91
N PRO A 9 -18.94 -16.27 2.59
CA PRO A 9 -19.64 -17.39 3.21
C PRO A 9 -19.02 -18.72 2.77
N GLN A 10 -19.24 -19.75 3.56
CA GLN A 10 -18.83 -21.10 3.21
C GLN A 10 -19.48 -21.55 1.90
N SER A 11 -18.70 -22.13 1.01
CA SER A 11 -19.16 -22.78 -0.19
C SER A 11 -18.49 -24.15 -0.36
N TRP A 12 -18.93 -24.93 -1.34
CA TRP A 12 -18.38 -26.26 -1.57
C TRP A 12 -16.88 -26.30 -1.87
N ASN A 13 -16.33 -25.20 -2.39
CA ASN A 13 -14.91 -25.07 -2.79
C ASN A 13 -14.13 -24.03 -1.99
N LYS A 14 -14.76 -23.34 -1.02
CA LYS A 14 -14.12 -22.29 -0.23
C LYS A 14 -14.48 -22.39 1.25
N ARG A 15 -13.49 -22.17 2.09
CA ARG A 15 -13.71 -21.97 3.53
C ARG A 15 -14.26 -20.57 3.78
N PRO A 16 -15.07 -20.40 4.85
CA PRO A 16 -15.57 -19.08 5.22
C PRO A 16 -14.39 -18.16 5.60
N VAL A 17 -14.44 -16.93 5.13
CA VAL A 17 -13.45 -15.90 5.46
C VAL A 17 -14.11 -14.81 6.31
N GLN A 18 -13.53 -14.52 7.45
CA GLN A 18 -13.99 -13.44 8.32
C GLN A 18 -13.71 -12.07 7.65
N ALA A 19 -14.65 -11.15 7.83
CA ALA A 19 -14.43 -9.77 7.44
C ALA A 19 -13.29 -9.18 8.29
N SER A 20 -12.50 -8.33 7.67
CA SER A 20 -11.36 -7.68 8.30
C SER A 20 -11.21 -6.25 7.83
N PHE A 21 -10.34 -5.50 8.48
CA PHE A 21 -9.93 -4.18 8.00
C PHE A 21 -9.51 -4.22 6.52
N PHE A 22 -8.77 -5.25 6.11
CA PHE A 22 -8.29 -5.39 4.73
C PHE A 22 -9.41 -5.67 3.73
N THR A 23 -10.49 -6.33 4.14
CA THR A 23 -11.68 -6.52 3.31
C THR A 23 -12.27 -5.18 2.90
N LEU A 24 -12.42 -4.27 3.87
CA LEU A 24 -12.98 -2.96 3.64
C LEU A 24 -12.01 -2.04 2.90
N ARG A 25 -10.72 -2.13 3.24
CA ARG A 25 -9.66 -1.40 2.56
C ARG A 25 -9.56 -1.77 1.07
N ALA A 26 -9.65 -3.05 0.74
CA ALA A 26 -9.63 -3.50 -0.66
C ALA A 26 -10.81 -2.93 -1.47
N ALA A 27 -12.00 -2.81 -0.86
CA ALA A 27 -13.15 -2.17 -1.50
C ALA A 27 -12.90 -0.68 -1.75
N ALA A 28 -12.32 0.03 -0.76
CA ALA A 28 -11.95 1.44 -0.88
C ALA A 28 -10.90 1.65 -1.99
N GLU A 29 -9.87 0.82 -2.03
CA GLU A 29 -8.81 0.90 -3.04
C GLU A 29 -9.34 0.67 -4.46
N LYS A 30 -10.25 -0.29 -4.64
CA LYS A 30 -10.92 -0.52 -5.93
C LYS A 30 -11.69 0.72 -6.38
N LEU A 31 -12.37 1.38 -5.46
CA LEU A 31 -13.10 2.62 -5.76
C LEU A 31 -12.14 3.75 -6.14
N LEU A 32 -11.09 3.98 -5.35
CA LEU A 32 -10.07 5.00 -5.62
C LEU A 32 -9.44 4.83 -7.00
N ARG A 33 -9.09 3.59 -7.38
CA ARG A 33 -8.56 3.28 -8.72
C ARG A 33 -9.54 3.63 -9.84
N ARG A 34 -10.84 3.44 -9.60
CA ARG A 34 -11.89 3.86 -10.54
C ARG A 34 -11.97 5.38 -10.75
N PHE A 35 -11.50 6.15 -9.76
CA PHE A 35 -11.33 7.60 -9.85
C PHE A 35 -9.93 8.02 -10.31
N GLY A 36 -9.12 7.07 -10.81
CA GLY A 36 -7.78 7.34 -11.30
C GLY A 36 -6.75 7.63 -10.20
N THR A 37 -7.06 7.33 -8.94
CA THR A 37 -6.14 7.51 -7.82
C THR A 37 -5.41 6.21 -7.52
N ASP A 38 -4.06 6.25 -7.52
CA ASP A 38 -3.27 5.15 -6.98
C ASP A 38 -3.38 5.14 -5.44
N PRO A 39 -3.96 4.10 -4.81
CA PRO A 39 -4.10 4.04 -3.36
C PRO A 39 -2.77 4.07 -2.62
N LEU A 40 -1.69 3.59 -3.26
CA LEU A 40 -0.35 3.60 -2.68
C LEU A 40 0.34 4.97 -2.73
N ALA A 41 -0.23 5.93 -3.46
CA ALA A 41 0.23 7.33 -3.47
C ALA A 41 -0.42 8.18 -2.36
N LEU A 42 -1.37 7.60 -1.61
CA LEU A 42 -2.00 8.28 -0.50
C LEU A 42 -1.14 8.22 0.76
N ASP A 43 -1.13 9.31 1.50
CA ASP A 43 -0.54 9.34 2.83
C ASP A 43 -1.52 8.71 3.82
N ALA A 44 -1.04 7.76 4.63
CA ALA A 44 -1.82 7.13 5.68
C ALA A 44 -1.39 7.70 7.04
N GLU A 45 -2.35 8.23 7.78
CA GLU A 45 -2.12 8.75 9.12
C GLU A 45 -2.98 7.98 10.14
N PRO A 46 -2.48 7.73 11.36
CA PRO A 46 -3.31 7.16 12.42
C PRO A 46 -4.55 8.02 12.66
N LEU A 47 -5.70 7.36 12.75
CA LEU A 47 -6.96 8.03 13.00
C LEU A 47 -7.26 8.08 14.50
N GLN A 48 -7.42 9.29 15.02
CA GLN A 48 -7.90 9.52 16.39
C GLN A 48 -9.35 10.01 16.31
N SER A 49 -10.29 9.19 16.77
CA SER A 49 -11.72 9.48 16.70
C SER A 49 -12.49 8.73 17.79
N ASP A 50 -13.57 9.31 18.25
CA ASP A 50 -14.50 8.63 19.15
C ASP A 50 -15.25 7.46 18.51
N LEU A 51 -15.36 7.47 17.19
CA LEU A 51 -16.03 6.41 16.42
C LEU A 51 -15.15 5.18 16.24
N PHE A 52 -13.84 5.38 16.07
CA PHE A 52 -12.89 4.32 15.78
C PHE A 52 -12.03 3.99 17.00
N GLY A 53 -11.86 2.70 17.31
CA GLY A 53 -10.87 2.23 18.28
C GLY A 53 -9.47 2.25 17.69
N GLU A 54 -9.36 1.75 16.45
CA GLU A 54 -8.14 1.77 15.64
C GLU A 54 -8.53 2.08 14.20
N GLY A 55 -7.74 2.89 13.52
CA GLY A 55 -8.03 3.25 12.15
C GLY A 55 -6.97 4.12 11.50
N ILE A 56 -7.15 4.37 10.23
CA ILE A 56 -6.32 5.27 9.43
C ILE A 56 -7.16 6.27 8.65
N SER A 57 -6.63 7.47 8.49
CA SER A 57 -7.08 8.46 7.51
C SER A 57 -6.18 8.35 6.29
N LEU A 58 -6.78 8.27 5.09
CA LEU A 58 -6.04 8.33 3.83
C LEU A 58 -6.19 9.70 3.20
N ARG A 59 -5.06 10.31 2.86
CA ARG A 59 -4.97 11.68 2.36
C ARG A 59 -4.30 11.76 0.99
N LEU A 60 -4.79 12.66 0.18
CA LEU A 60 -4.18 13.05 -1.10
C LEU A 60 -3.81 14.53 -1.04
N ASN A 61 -2.51 14.83 -1.17
CA ASN A 61 -2.01 16.21 -1.11
C ASN A 61 -2.47 16.96 0.16
N GLY A 62 -2.40 16.29 1.31
CA GLY A 62 -2.80 16.83 2.61
C GLY A 62 -4.32 16.89 2.86
N ARG A 63 -5.16 16.54 1.88
CA ARG A 63 -6.62 16.49 2.05
C ARG A 63 -7.08 15.08 2.35
N GLU A 64 -7.83 14.93 3.42
CA GLU A 64 -8.45 13.65 3.77
C GLU A 64 -9.47 13.24 2.70
N LEU A 65 -9.34 12.00 2.21
CA LEU A 65 -10.28 11.42 1.26
C LEU A 65 -11.21 10.41 1.92
N LEU A 66 -10.71 9.67 2.90
CA LEU A 66 -11.49 8.68 3.61
C LEU A 66 -10.87 8.36 4.99
N GLN A 67 -11.72 7.89 5.87
CA GLN A 67 -11.39 7.27 7.14
C GLN A 67 -11.83 5.80 7.12
N ILE A 68 -10.99 4.92 7.65
CA ILE A 68 -11.27 3.49 7.72
C ILE A 68 -10.71 2.90 9.01
N GLY A 69 -11.49 2.10 9.70
CA GLY A 69 -11.05 1.50 10.96
C GLY A 69 -12.04 0.53 11.55
N VAL A 70 -11.71 0.07 12.75
CA VAL A 70 -12.58 -0.75 13.60
C VAL A 70 -13.42 0.17 14.48
N VAL A 71 -14.72 -0.03 14.50
CA VAL A 71 -15.63 0.75 15.36
C VAL A 71 -15.26 0.53 16.83
N ALA A 72 -15.15 1.63 17.57
CA ALA A 72 -14.75 1.60 18.98
C ALA A 72 -15.62 0.64 19.82
N PRO A 73 -15.04 -0.11 20.75
CA PRO A 73 -15.80 -1.04 21.60
C PRO A 73 -16.95 -0.38 22.37
N ARG A 74 -16.77 0.89 22.76
CA ARG A 74 -17.82 1.68 23.41
C ARG A 74 -19.05 1.81 22.54
N ILE A 75 -18.87 2.16 21.26
CA ILE A 75 -19.96 2.32 20.29
C ILE A 75 -20.61 0.97 20.02
N ARG A 76 -19.84 -0.08 19.80
CA ARG A 76 -20.40 -1.43 19.58
C ARG A 76 -21.31 -1.89 20.74
N ARG A 77 -20.90 -1.62 21.98
CA ARG A 77 -21.72 -1.94 23.16
C ARG A 77 -23.05 -1.17 23.22
N MET A 78 -23.06 0.09 22.80
CA MET A 78 -24.30 0.90 22.75
C MET A 78 -25.37 0.30 21.83
N PHE A 79 -24.94 -0.45 20.81
CA PHE A 79 -25.81 -1.11 19.84
C PHE A 79 -25.91 -2.63 20.03
N ASP A 80 -25.42 -3.16 21.15
CA ASP A 80 -25.33 -4.62 21.44
C ASP A 80 -24.66 -5.43 20.34
N LEU A 81 -23.66 -4.86 19.69
CA LEU A 81 -22.90 -5.53 18.63
C LEU A 81 -21.75 -6.32 19.25
N LYS A 82 -21.84 -7.66 19.19
CA LYS A 82 -20.84 -8.58 19.76
C LYS A 82 -19.62 -8.76 18.85
N GLN A 83 -19.83 -8.63 17.54
CA GLN A 83 -18.77 -8.80 16.54
C GLN A 83 -18.02 -7.51 16.29
N GLU A 84 -16.81 -7.61 15.75
CA GLU A 84 -16.10 -6.46 15.22
C GLU A 84 -16.85 -5.90 14.01
N VAL A 85 -16.91 -4.58 13.96
CA VAL A 85 -17.48 -3.83 12.85
C VAL A 85 -16.37 -2.97 12.26
N TYR A 86 -16.09 -3.18 11.00
CA TYR A 86 -15.18 -2.34 10.24
C TYR A 86 -16.02 -1.30 9.49
N PHE A 87 -15.61 -0.05 9.60
CA PHE A 87 -16.37 1.07 9.03
C PHE A 87 -15.44 1.94 8.18
N LEU A 88 -15.99 2.40 7.06
CA LEU A 88 -15.34 3.33 6.15
C LEU A 88 -16.27 4.51 5.91
N GLU A 89 -15.75 5.70 6.10
CA GLU A 89 -16.36 6.95 5.71
C GLU A 89 -15.54 7.60 4.58
N MET A 90 -16.22 7.95 3.50
CA MET A 90 -15.63 8.61 2.34
C MET A 90 -16.58 9.72 1.88
N PRO A 91 -16.28 10.97 2.18
CA PRO A 91 -17.05 12.10 1.68
C PRO A 91 -16.93 12.19 0.16
N PHE A 92 -17.98 11.79 -0.55
CA PHE A 92 -17.95 11.64 -2.01
C PHE A 92 -17.61 12.94 -2.73
N ASP A 93 -18.14 14.07 -2.27
CA ASP A 93 -17.82 15.39 -2.84
C ASP A 93 -16.33 15.74 -2.75
N GLN A 94 -15.68 15.34 -1.65
CA GLN A 94 -14.24 15.55 -1.49
C GLN A 94 -13.45 14.67 -2.45
N LEU A 95 -13.85 13.41 -2.62
CA LEU A 95 -13.25 12.50 -3.59
C LEU A 95 -13.35 13.07 -5.01
N VAL A 96 -14.55 13.46 -5.45
CA VAL A 96 -14.77 14.03 -6.78
C VAL A 96 -13.93 15.30 -6.99
N ARG A 97 -13.89 16.21 -6.01
CA ARG A 97 -13.07 17.43 -6.10
C ARG A 97 -11.59 17.13 -6.18
N ALA A 98 -11.09 16.17 -5.42
CA ALA A 98 -9.68 15.80 -5.40
C ALA A 98 -9.24 15.12 -6.71
N THR A 99 -10.13 14.36 -7.34
CA THR A 99 -9.81 13.53 -8.50
C THR A 99 -10.24 14.13 -9.84
N ARG A 100 -10.98 15.25 -9.87
CA ARG A 100 -11.55 15.85 -11.09
C ARG A 100 -10.52 16.17 -12.21
N LYS A 101 -9.25 16.33 -11.85
CA LYS A 101 -8.16 16.61 -12.81
C LYS A 101 -7.45 15.34 -13.28
N GLN A 102 -7.75 14.20 -12.66
CA GLN A 102 -7.16 12.93 -13.04
C GLN A 102 -7.85 12.43 -14.31
N ARG A 103 -7.04 11.96 -15.25
CA ARG A 103 -7.55 11.38 -16.49
C ARG A 103 -7.23 9.88 -16.46
N ILE A 104 -8.26 9.07 -16.62
CA ILE A 104 -8.12 7.65 -16.84
C ILE A 104 -8.01 7.48 -18.36
N ALA A 105 -6.82 7.13 -18.82
CA ALA A 105 -6.58 6.81 -20.22
C ALA A 105 -6.27 5.31 -20.32
N ALA A 106 -6.83 4.65 -21.31
CA ALA A 106 -6.39 3.32 -21.69
C ALA A 106 -5.02 3.46 -22.38
N GLU A 107 -4.04 2.75 -21.86
CA GLU A 107 -2.71 2.66 -22.47
C GLU A 107 -2.58 1.29 -23.14
N GLU A 108 -1.98 1.27 -24.34
CA GLU A 108 -1.63 0.00 -24.96
C GLU A 108 -0.65 -0.78 -24.06
N PRO A 109 -0.86 -2.11 -23.90
CA PRO A 109 0.13 -2.95 -23.24
C PRO A 109 1.49 -2.79 -23.90
N SER A 110 2.54 -2.79 -23.10
CA SER A 110 3.89 -2.75 -23.64
C SER A 110 4.17 -3.97 -24.53
N ARG A 111 4.90 -3.74 -25.60
CA ARG A 111 5.39 -4.81 -26.49
C ARG A 111 6.68 -5.44 -25.97
N PHE A 112 7.29 -4.82 -24.97
CA PHE A 112 8.55 -5.27 -24.41
C PHE A 112 8.31 -5.89 -23.04
N PRO A 113 9.02 -6.97 -22.68
CA PRO A 113 8.83 -7.65 -21.41
C PRO A 113 9.27 -6.78 -20.24
N GLU A 114 8.49 -6.82 -19.16
CA GLU A 114 8.90 -6.30 -17.87
C GLU A 114 9.93 -7.23 -17.21
N VAL A 115 10.79 -6.64 -16.38
CA VAL A 115 11.78 -7.37 -15.59
C VAL A 115 11.50 -7.16 -14.12
N ARG A 116 11.44 -8.25 -13.37
CA ARG A 116 11.27 -8.23 -11.93
C ARG A 116 12.61 -8.48 -11.22
N ARG A 117 12.90 -7.66 -10.21
CA ARG A 117 14.05 -7.82 -9.31
C ARG A 117 13.58 -7.65 -7.88
N ASP A 118 14.09 -8.50 -7.02
CA ASP A 118 13.76 -8.49 -5.60
C ASP A 118 14.97 -8.01 -4.79
N LEU A 119 14.69 -7.34 -3.67
CA LEU A 119 15.71 -6.81 -2.78
C LEU A 119 15.21 -6.90 -1.34
N ALA A 120 16.03 -7.48 -0.46
CA ALA A 120 15.75 -7.48 0.97
C ALA A 120 16.51 -6.32 1.64
N LEU A 121 15.78 -5.49 2.35
CA LEU A 121 16.29 -4.31 3.04
C LEU A 121 16.12 -4.43 4.55
N LEU A 122 17.20 -4.30 5.29
CA LEU A 122 17.19 -4.11 6.73
C LEU A 122 17.04 -2.61 7.02
N VAL A 123 15.98 -2.25 7.73
CA VAL A 123 15.63 -0.85 8.04
C VAL A 123 15.24 -0.68 9.51
N ASP A 124 15.22 0.55 10.01
CA ASP A 124 14.66 0.87 11.32
C ASP A 124 13.15 0.60 11.36
N ARG A 125 12.62 0.27 12.54
CA ARG A 125 11.19 -0.09 12.70
C ARG A 125 10.23 1.01 12.30
N ASP A 126 10.61 2.26 12.42
CA ASP A 126 9.82 3.44 12.05
C ASP A 126 9.78 3.69 10.54
N VAL A 127 10.73 3.16 9.77
CA VAL A 127 10.73 3.28 8.30
C VAL A 127 9.53 2.57 7.70
N THR A 128 8.67 3.32 7.03
CA THR A 128 7.48 2.77 6.40
C THR A 128 7.73 2.31 4.95
N PHE A 129 6.94 1.35 4.47
CA PHE A 129 6.95 0.98 3.06
C PHE A 129 6.64 2.18 2.14
N ALA A 130 5.74 3.05 2.55
CA ALA A 130 5.41 4.26 1.79
C ALA A 130 6.63 5.18 1.60
N ALA A 131 7.49 5.32 2.62
CA ALA A 131 8.72 6.08 2.52
C ALA A 131 9.68 5.44 1.51
N LEU A 132 9.92 4.13 1.59
CA LEU A 132 10.77 3.41 0.65
C LEU A 132 10.23 3.50 -0.79
N ARG A 133 8.93 3.31 -0.98
CA ARG A 133 8.29 3.45 -2.28
C ARG A 133 8.51 4.85 -2.87
N ARG A 134 8.37 5.90 -2.07
CA ARG A 134 8.61 7.29 -2.49
C ARG A 134 10.06 7.50 -2.93
N ILE A 135 11.02 6.98 -2.16
CA ILE A 135 12.45 7.01 -2.51
C ILE A 135 12.70 6.30 -3.85
N ALA A 136 12.12 5.11 -4.03
CA ALA A 136 12.29 4.33 -5.26
C ALA A 136 11.81 5.08 -6.50
N PHE A 137 10.58 5.61 -6.48
CA PHE A 137 10.04 6.37 -7.63
C PHE A 137 10.74 7.72 -7.85
N ALA A 138 11.33 8.31 -6.82
CA ALA A 138 12.16 9.50 -6.96
C ALA A 138 13.53 9.18 -7.60
N ALA A 139 14.09 8.02 -7.26
CA ALA A 139 15.40 7.55 -7.75
C ALA A 139 15.36 7.06 -9.20
N GLU A 140 14.29 6.31 -9.56
CA GLU A 140 14.15 5.73 -10.91
C GLU A 140 12.77 6.05 -11.50
N LYS A 141 12.71 7.15 -12.26
CA LYS A 141 11.46 7.67 -12.84
C LYS A 141 11.10 7.07 -14.18
N LYS A 142 12.08 6.51 -14.89
CA LYS A 142 11.90 6.08 -16.29
C LYS A 142 11.54 4.62 -16.39
N LEU A 143 12.26 3.78 -15.70
CA LEU A 143 12.15 2.34 -15.84
C LEU A 143 11.27 1.71 -14.76
N LEU A 144 11.20 2.29 -13.57
CA LEU A 144 10.43 1.73 -12.47
C LEU A 144 8.91 1.90 -12.71
N ARG A 145 8.20 0.77 -12.76
CA ARG A 145 6.74 0.73 -12.94
C ARG A 145 6.01 0.43 -11.65
N ASN A 146 6.56 -0.48 -10.86
CA ASN A 146 5.92 -0.87 -9.61
C ASN A 146 6.94 -1.26 -8.55
N VAL A 147 6.56 -1.06 -7.28
CA VAL A 147 7.26 -1.55 -6.10
C VAL A 147 6.24 -2.22 -5.21
N THR A 148 6.49 -3.47 -4.86
CA THR A 148 5.60 -4.28 -4.01
C THR A 148 6.36 -4.76 -2.79
N LEU A 149 5.77 -4.64 -1.62
CA LEU A 149 6.22 -5.30 -0.41
C LEU A 149 5.58 -6.69 -0.35
N PHE A 150 6.37 -7.74 -0.35
CA PHE A 150 5.85 -9.10 -0.35
C PHE A 150 6.18 -9.88 0.94
N ASP A 151 7.14 -9.41 1.73
CA ASP A 151 7.42 -10.00 3.04
C ASP A 151 7.94 -8.96 4.03
N VAL A 152 7.58 -9.15 5.31
CA VAL A 152 8.05 -8.36 6.45
C VAL A 152 8.51 -9.32 7.54
N TYR A 153 9.78 -9.25 7.88
CA TYR A 153 10.32 -10.07 8.96
C TYR A 153 10.74 -9.18 10.14
N GLU A 154 10.17 -9.47 11.31
CA GLU A 154 10.47 -8.84 12.60
C GLU A 154 10.75 -9.95 13.64
N GLY A 155 11.94 -10.53 13.59
CA GLY A 155 12.28 -11.66 14.45
C GLY A 155 13.64 -11.50 15.12
N ASP A 156 13.92 -12.41 16.06
CA ASP A 156 15.09 -12.41 16.94
C ASP A 156 16.45 -12.52 16.22
N LYS A 157 16.43 -12.82 14.92
CA LYS A 157 17.64 -12.89 14.09
C LYS A 157 18.07 -11.52 13.51
N LEU A 158 17.32 -10.47 13.83
CA LEU A 158 17.66 -9.11 13.42
C LEU A 158 18.22 -8.31 14.60
N PRO A 159 19.05 -7.29 14.32
CA PRO A 159 19.45 -6.33 15.33
C PRO A 159 18.22 -5.68 15.98
N GLU A 160 18.34 -5.35 17.27
CA GLU A 160 17.27 -4.67 18.00
C GLU A 160 16.87 -3.35 17.32
N GLY A 161 15.58 -3.08 17.27
CA GLY A 161 15.05 -1.87 16.62
C GLY A 161 14.99 -1.93 15.09
N LYS A 162 15.35 -3.06 14.47
CA LYS A 162 15.33 -3.25 13.01
C LYS A 162 14.21 -4.20 12.57
N LYS A 163 13.84 -4.08 11.30
CA LYS A 163 12.99 -5.01 10.55
C LYS A 163 13.53 -5.22 9.14
N SER A 164 13.16 -6.32 8.53
CA SER A 164 13.52 -6.63 7.13
C SER A 164 12.29 -6.52 6.25
N TYR A 165 12.39 -5.75 5.18
CA TYR A 165 11.41 -5.67 4.11
C TYR A 165 11.92 -6.38 2.86
N ALA A 166 11.15 -7.32 2.33
CA ALA A 166 11.40 -7.90 1.03
C ALA A 166 10.54 -7.17 -0.02
N LEU A 167 11.22 -6.46 -0.90
CA LEU A 167 10.63 -5.61 -1.93
C LEU A 167 10.86 -6.22 -3.31
N SER A 168 9.83 -6.14 -4.15
CA SER A 168 9.90 -6.51 -5.55
C SER A 168 9.73 -5.28 -6.43
N PHE A 169 10.65 -5.08 -7.37
CA PHE A 169 10.69 -3.97 -8.30
C PHE A 169 10.37 -4.48 -9.70
N VAL A 170 9.40 -3.84 -10.35
CA VAL A 170 9.07 -4.10 -11.75
C VAL A 170 9.67 -2.97 -12.59
N LEU A 171 10.60 -3.34 -13.47
CA LEU A 171 11.28 -2.44 -14.39
C LEU A 171 10.82 -2.71 -15.82
N GLU A 172 10.54 -1.66 -16.58
CA GLU A 172 10.11 -1.75 -17.97
C GLU A 172 10.56 -0.51 -18.76
N ASP A 173 11.05 -0.75 -19.98
CA ASP A 173 11.21 0.29 -20.99
C ASP A 173 10.20 0.04 -22.12
N ARG A 174 9.32 1.00 -22.41
CA ARG A 174 8.29 0.87 -23.44
C ARG A 174 8.83 0.97 -24.86
N THR A 175 10.10 1.27 -25.03
CA THR A 175 10.73 1.48 -26.32
C THR A 175 11.67 0.36 -26.74
N ARG A 176 12.14 -0.44 -25.78
CA ARG A 176 13.08 -1.54 -26.02
C ARG A 176 13.07 -2.56 -24.89
N THR A 177 13.57 -3.76 -25.17
CA THR A 177 13.89 -4.77 -24.14
C THR A 177 15.05 -4.27 -23.30
N LEU A 178 14.93 -4.41 -21.97
CA LEU A 178 15.99 -4.04 -21.02
C LEU A 178 17.15 -5.06 -21.11
N ASP A 179 18.37 -4.55 -21.23
CA ASP A 179 19.59 -5.34 -21.08
C ASP A 179 20.01 -5.41 -19.60
N GLU A 180 20.78 -6.44 -19.24
CA GLU A 180 21.20 -6.70 -17.85
C GLU A 180 21.98 -5.51 -17.26
N ARG A 181 22.85 -4.88 -18.04
CA ARG A 181 23.62 -3.72 -17.59
C ARG A 181 22.73 -2.53 -17.18
N THR A 182 21.66 -2.29 -17.92
CA THR A 182 20.69 -1.23 -17.60
C THR A 182 19.93 -1.58 -16.32
N ILE A 183 19.52 -2.84 -16.16
CA ILE A 183 18.84 -3.33 -14.97
C ILE A 183 19.72 -3.20 -13.74
N GLU A 184 20.96 -3.71 -13.80
CA GLU A 184 21.94 -3.63 -12.70
C GLU A 184 22.20 -2.17 -12.28
N ARG A 185 22.34 -1.26 -13.24
CA ARG A 185 22.51 0.16 -12.94
C ARG A 185 21.31 0.77 -12.25
N ALA A 186 20.09 0.43 -12.68
CA ALA A 186 18.88 0.89 -12.03
C ALA A 186 18.77 0.37 -10.59
N MET A 187 19.06 -0.91 -10.38
CA MET A 187 19.05 -1.54 -9.05
C MET A 187 20.13 -0.96 -8.14
N ALA A 188 21.35 -0.73 -8.64
CA ALA A 188 22.42 -0.10 -7.88
C ALA A 188 22.05 1.34 -7.45
N ASN A 189 21.41 2.11 -8.34
CA ASN A 189 20.92 3.45 -8.00
C ASN A 189 19.83 3.38 -6.91
N LEU A 190 18.87 2.47 -7.02
CA LEU A 190 17.84 2.26 -6.01
C LEU A 190 18.45 1.91 -4.65
N THR A 191 19.38 0.95 -4.61
CA THR A 191 20.08 0.54 -3.40
C THR A 191 20.80 1.72 -2.74
N ALA A 192 21.61 2.45 -3.50
CA ALA A 192 22.33 3.62 -2.96
C ALA A 192 21.38 4.68 -2.38
N ARG A 193 20.22 4.89 -2.99
CA ARG A 193 19.22 5.84 -2.48
C ARG A 193 18.54 5.34 -1.19
N PHE A 194 18.27 4.06 -1.07
CA PHE A 194 17.74 3.47 0.17
C PHE A 194 18.76 3.60 1.31
N GLU A 195 20.02 3.33 1.04
CA GLU A 195 21.09 3.51 2.04
C GLU A 195 21.21 4.97 2.50
N GLN A 196 21.23 5.91 1.54
CA GLN A 196 21.40 7.34 1.84
C GLN A 196 20.19 7.97 2.54
N GLN A 197 18.96 7.61 2.15
CA GLN A 197 17.76 8.33 2.59
C GLN A 197 16.95 7.59 3.66
N ALA A 198 17.12 6.28 3.77
CA ALA A 198 16.40 5.46 4.75
C ALA A 198 17.34 4.71 5.72
N GLY A 199 18.66 4.90 5.60
CA GLY A 199 19.63 4.12 6.40
C GLY A 199 19.51 2.62 6.20
N ALA A 200 18.95 2.20 5.05
CA ALA A 200 18.73 0.80 4.75
C ALA A 200 20.06 0.07 4.50
N GLN A 201 20.08 -1.21 4.81
CA GLN A 201 21.17 -2.11 4.45
C GLN A 201 20.62 -3.26 3.64
N VAL A 202 21.30 -3.60 2.53
CA VAL A 202 20.91 -4.78 1.74
C VAL A 202 21.21 -6.03 2.55
N ARG A 203 20.23 -6.89 2.65
CA ARG A 203 20.38 -8.20 3.27
C ARG A 203 20.58 -9.25 2.17
N ALA A 204 21.72 -9.92 2.24
CA ALA A 204 22.01 -11.06 1.38
C ALA A 204 21.22 -12.31 1.79
#